data_d94e2e6c2b9ffe758e694e2485c6a46e
#
_entry.id   d94e2e6c2b9ffe758e694e2485c6a46e
#
_cell.length_a   1.000
_cell.length_b   1.000
_cell.length_c   1.000
_cell.angle_alpha   90.00
_cell.angle_beta   90.00
_cell.angle_gamma   90.00
#
_symmetry.space_group_name_H-M   'P 1'
#
loop_
_entity.id
_entity.type
_entity.pdbx_description
1 polymer ?
#
loop_
_entity_poly.entity_id
_entity_poly.type
_entity_poly.pdbx_seq_one_letter_code
_entity_poly.pdbx_strand_id
1 'polypeptide(L)'
;ARRIAAYKVNATWFSCNQEPPETSEFDLVENAHDVVLLAARVDHSPWYRFVLRHADRFLVMARRDSRPSKPFPLTADDGARARKFRLVDLVMLHEGAHSGRTAEWMDAIDAARVINIYNDACVDRLARIISGKSIALVLSGGGARAYAHIGAVKAMREAGAPIDFICGASMGAVVAACVAMGWSQEDMETRIREAFVASNPLGDHVLPVVALTRGGRVEDRLERHFGDALIENLSLPFFCVSSDIVNGTVRIHNRGMLRTALRASIALPGILPPVIDDHALLVDGAVVNNFPTDIMTTLHRGLTIGVDVAREGVIDIEAFRNPPGFFSWIASHGFTAAPPIISLLMRSATARRVSLDMPRPADIMIAPPVPGVELRDWKMYETAVADGYKTTKAAIDENWAALAPIISAAGRKL
;
A
#
# COMPACT_ATOMS: atom_id res chain seq x y z
N ALA A 1 6.22 20.27 16.21
CA ALA A 1 7.62 20.72 16.16
C ALA A 1 8.58 19.78 16.92
N ARG A 2 8.41 19.51 18.26
CA ARG A 2 9.36 18.68 19.04
C ARG A 2 9.63 17.31 18.41
N ARG A 3 8.60 16.58 17.96
CA ARG A 3 8.76 15.25 17.32
C ARG A 3 9.42 15.34 15.95
N ILE A 4 9.25 16.44 15.22
CA ILE A 4 9.93 16.70 13.94
C ILE A 4 11.43 16.94 14.17
N ALA A 5 11.77 17.71 15.20
CA ALA A 5 13.16 18.00 15.56
C ALA A 5 13.98 16.73 15.87
N ALA A 6 13.34 15.64 16.33
CA ALA A 6 14.02 14.36 16.55
C ALA A 6 14.66 13.79 15.28
N TYR A 7 14.15 14.18 14.09
CA TYR A 7 14.66 13.76 12.78
C TYR A 7 15.71 14.74 12.20
N LYS A 8 16.27 15.64 13.03
CA LYS A 8 17.22 16.70 12.65
C LYS A 8 16.65 17.66 11.59
N VAL A 9 15.35 17.90 11.65
CA VAL A 9 14.65 18.86 10.82
C VAL A 9 14.37 20.10 11.68
N ASN A 10 14.88 21.25 11.24
CA ASN A 10 14.64 22.52 11.91
C ASN A 10 13.22 23.00 11.63
N ALA A 11 12.35 22.96 12.63
CA ALA A 11 10.93 23.24 12.48
C ALA A 11 10.44 24.28 13.48
N THR A 12 9.68 25.24 12.98
CA THR A 12 8.95 26.22 13.80
C THR A 12 7.45 26.13 13.56
N TRP A 13 6.66 26.88 14.33
CA TRP A 13 5.21 26.89 14.18
C TRP A 13 4.60 28.23 14.58
N PHE A 14 3.51 28.59 13.91
CA PHE A 14 2.66 29.74 14.21
C PHE A 14 1.26 29.27 14.59
N SER A 15 0.66 29.93 15.58
CA SER A 15 -0.70 29.60 16.04
C SER A 15 -1.75 30.51 15.42
N CYS A 16 -2.98 30.05 15.38
CA CYS A 16 -4.14 30.81 14.87
C CYS A 16 -4.54 32.03 15.67
N ASN A 17 -3.86 32.35 16.77
CA ASN A 17 -4.16 33.52 17.62
C ASN A 17 -3.21 34.71 17.35
N GLN A 18 -2.39 34.61 16.33
CA GLN A 18 -1.45 35.67 15.93
C GLN A 18 -1.99 36.44 14.73
N GLU A 19 -1.67 37.72 14.64
CA GLU A 19 -1.83 38.45 13.39
C GLU A 19 -0.88 37.91 12.34
N PRO A 20 -1.28 37.90 11.04
CA PRO A 20 -0.37 37.48 9.99
C PRO A 20 0.88 38.32 10.01
N PRO A 21 2.10 37.74 9.96
CA PRO A 21 3.33 38.51 9.83
C PRO A 21 3.36 39.25 8.48
N GLU A 22 4.17 40.30 8.38
CA GLU A 22 4.50 40.85 7.08
C GLU A 22 5.22 39.81 6.21
N THR A 23 5.03 39.89 4.90
CA THR A 23 5.61 38.90 3.96
C THR A 23 7.14 38.81 4.11
N SER A 24 7.82 39.95 4.29
CA SER A 24 9.26 40.01 4.50
C SER A 24 9.74 39.31 5.78
N GLU A 25 8.95 39.40 6.85
CA GLU A 25 9.25 38.71 8.12
C GLU A 25 9.03 37.20 7.98
N PHE A 26 7.97 36.82 7.28
CA PHE A 26 7.67 35.44 7.04
C PHE A 26 8.73 34.74 6.16
N ASP A 27 9.20 35.43 5.11
CA ASP A 27 10.27 34.93 4.23
C ASP A 27 11.58 34.68 5.02
N LEU A 28 11.91 35.52 6.00
CA LEU A 28 13.06 35.28 6.88
C LEU A 28 12.91 34.03 7.72
N VAL A 29 11.71 33.76 8.23
CA VAL A 29 11.43 32.53 9.01
C VAL A 29 11.46 31.30 8.11
N GLU A 30 10.90 31.37 6.92
CA GLU A 30 10.92 30.29 5.95
C GLU A 30 12.34 29.90 5.54
N ASN A 31 13.19 30.91 5.25
CA ASN A 31 14.60 30.67 4.89
C ASN A 31 15.45 30.14 6.06
N ALA A 32 15.03 30.32 7.31
CA ALA A 32 15.75 29.87 8.49
C ALA A 32 15.36 28.44 8.93
N HIS A 33 14.30 27.86 8.37
CA HIS A 33 13.75 26.59 8.83
C HIS A 33 13.45 25.65 7.67
N ASP A 34 13.65 24.34 7.89
CA ASP A 34 13.31 23.30 6.92
C ASP A 34 11.79 23.10 6.81
N VAL A 35 11.05 23.34 7.90
CA VAL A 35 9.60 23.19 7.98
C VAL A 35 8.98 24.29 8.84
N VAL A 36 8.01 24.99 8.28
CA VAL A 36 7.18 25.96 9.00
C VAL A 36 5.76 25.43 9.11
N LEU A 37 5.26 25.22 10.33
CA LEU A 37 3.92 24.75 10.60
C LEU A 37 2.98 25.91 10.86
N LEU A 38 1.97 26.10 10.01
CA LEU A 38 0.96 27.14 10.15
C LEU A 38 -0.35 26.51 10.64
N ALA A 39 -0.68 26.69 11.92
CA ALA A 39 -1.94 26.21 12.47
C ALA A 39 -3.04 27.26 12.25
N ALA A 40 -4.11 26.86 11.58
CA ALA A 40 -5.25 27.73 11.32
C ALA A 40 -6.59 27.05 11.62
N ARG A 41 -7.59 27.87 11.97
CA ARG A 41 -8.99 27.46 11.95
C ARG A 41 -9.58 27.76 10.58
N VAL A 42 -10.57 26.99 10.18
CA VAL A 42 -11.33 27.23 8.93
C VAL A 42 -12.42 28.28 9.22
N ASP A 43 -12.06 29.57 9.21
CA ASP A 43 -12.92 30.66 9.71
C ASP A 43 -12.93 31.95 8.84
N HIS A 44 -12.37 31.90 7.64
CA HIS A 44 -12.24 33.04 6.73
C HIS A 44 -11.47 34.27 7.31
N SER A 45 -10.77 34.10 8.43
CA SER A 45 -9.96 35.16 9.05
C SER A 45 -8.81 35.64 8.14
N PRO A 46 -8.20 36.78 8.40
CA PRO A 46 -6.96 37.21 7.72
C PRO A 46 -5.85 36.20 7.84
N TRP A 47 -5.72 35.53 9.01
CA TRP A 47 -4.77 34.45 9.25
C TRP A 47 -5.03 33.24 8.36
N TYR A 48 -6.29 32.77 8.26
CA TYR A 48 -6.65 31.65 7.39
C TYR A 48 -6.32 31.95 5.92
N ARG A 49 -6.60 33.17 5.45
CA ARG A 49 -6.25 33.61 4.09
C ARG A 49 -4.73 33.65 3.87
N PHE A 50 -3.97 34.10 4.87
CA PHE A 50 -2.50 34.06 4.85
C PHE A 50 -2.01 32.60 4.69
N VAL A 51 -2.48 31.67 5.53
CA VAL A 51 -2.13 30.24 5.44
C VAL A 51 -2.45 29.64 4.07
N LEU A 52 -3.63 29.97 3.51
CA LEU A 52 -4.00 29.49 2.18
C LEU A 52 -3.06 29.97 1.06
N ARG A 53 -2.39 31.11 1.24
CA ARG A 53 -1.45 31.65 0.24
C ARG A 53 -0.06 31.02 0.35
N HIS A 54 0.42 30.78 1.55
CA HIS A 54 1.82 30.41 1.81
C HIS A 54 2.04 28.92 2.03
N ALA A 55 1.02 28.14 2.40
CA ALA A 55 1.19 26.72 2.64
C ALA A 55 1.32 25.91 1.34
N ASP A 56 2.38 25.10 1.22
CA ASP A 56 2.59 24.16 0.11
C ASP A 56 1.78 22.89 0.27
N ARG A 57 1.45 22.54 1.50
CA ARG A 57 0.74 21.31 1.86
C ARG A 57 -0.25 21.57 2.96
N PHE A 58 -1.43 20.99 2.84
CA PHE A 58 -2.49 21.08 3.83
C PHE A 58 -2.67 19.76 4.58
N LEU A 59 -2.72 19.84 5.90
CA LEU A 59 -3.10 18.76 6.78
C LEU A 59 -4.43 19.14 7.42
N VAL A 60 -5.54 18.65 6.88
CA VAL A 60 -6.86 18.91 7.45
C VAL A 60 -7.06 17.99 8.64
N MET A 61 -7.08 18.59 9.83
CA MET A 61 -7.31 17.86 11.09
C MET A 61 -8.81 17.71 11.31
N ALA A 62 -9.32 16.50 11.29
CA ALA A 62 -10.72 16.20 11.52
C ALA A 62 -10.89 15.24 12.70
N ARG A 63 -11.97 15.43 13.47
CA ARG A 63 -12.36 14.45 14.50
C ARG A 63 -13.32 13.45 13.87
N ARG A 64 -13.21 12.23 14.29
CA ARG A 64 -14.03 11.11 13.79
C ARG A 64 -15.53 11.33 13.93
N ASP A 65 -15.97 12.06 14.96
CA ASP A 65 -17.37 12.39 15.26
C ASP A 65 -17.86 13.65 14.52
N SER A 66 -16.98 14.39 13.85
CA SER A 66 -17.32 15.63 13.14
C SER A 66 -17.73 15.38 11.68
N ARG A 67 -18.50 16.33 11.12
CA ARG A 67 -18.87 16.34 9.69
C ARG A 67 -18.20 17.50 8.98
N PRO A 68 -17.74 17.30 7.74
CA PRO A 68 -17.26 18.43 6.94
C PRO A 68 -18.40 19.35 6.56
N SER A 69 -18.13 20.66 6.50
CA SER A 69 -19.02 21.61 5.82
C SER A 69 -19.02 21.36 4.31
N LYS A 70 -20.13 21.66 3.65
CA LYS A 70 -20.23 21.57 2.18
C LYS A 70 -20.72 22.92 1.62
N PRO A 71 -19.97 23.59 0.72
CA PRO A 71 -18.61 23.26 0.28
C PRO A 71 -17.58 23.45 1.40
N PHE A 72 -16.49 22.67 1.37
CA PHE A 72 -15.38 22.89 2.29
C PHE A 72 -14.51 24.06 1.78
N PRO A 73 -14.08 24.99 2.63
CA PRO A 73 -13.40 26.22 2.18
C PRO A 73 -12.08 26.03 1.42
N LEU A 74 -11.41 24.87 1.56
CA LEU A 74 -10.23 24.55 0.75
C LEU A 74 -10.56 24.22 -0.71
N THR A 75 -11.80 23.77 -0.97
CA THR A 75 -12.28 23.38 -2.30
C THR A 75 -13.10 24.48 -2.97
N ALA A 76 -13.45 25.55 -2.24
CA ALA A 76 -14.14 26.68 -2.81
C ALA A 76 -13.30 27.31 -3.93
N ASP A 77 -13.89 27.42 -5.12
CA ASP A 77 -13.24 27.94 -6.31
C ASP A 77 -13.05 29.46 -6.19
N ASP A 78 -11.83 29.88 -5.82
CA ASP A 78 -11.42 31.27 -5.82
C ASP A 78 -10.52 31.62 -7.01
N GLY A 79 -10.52 30.78 -8.05
CA GLY A 79 -9.80 31.01 -9.30
C GLY A 79 -8.29 30.79 -9.25
N ALA A 80 -7.75 30.35 -8.13
CA ALA A 80 -6.31 30.11 -7.99
C ALA A 80 -5.89 28.79 -8.63
N ARG A 81 -5.33 28.85 -9.85
CA ARG A 81 -4.74 27.68 -10.58
C ARG A 81 -3.73 26.89 -9.74
N ALA A 82 -3.07 27.52 -8.77
CA ALA A 82 -2.09 26.91 -7.89
C ALA A 82 -2.65 25.79 -6.99
N ARG A 83 -3.95 25.76 -6.72
CA ARG A 83 -4.58 24.76 -5.82
C ARG A 83 -4.59 23.33 -6.37
N LYS A 84 -4.66 23.15 -7.69
CA LYS A 84 -4.65 21.80 -8.32
C LYS A 84 -3.36 21.02 -8.07
N PHE A 85 -2.29 21.67 -7.61
CA PHE A 85 -0.99 21.05 -7.39
C PHE A 85 -0.63 20.87 -5.91
N ARG A 86 -1.50 21.29 -4.97
CA ARG A 86 -1.24 21.19 -3.54
C ARG A 86 -1.74 19.87 -2.99
N LEU A 87 -0.89 19.16 -2.25
CA LEU A 87 -1.29 17.94 -1.53
C LEU A 87 -2.17 18.31 -0.34
N VAL A 88 -3.37 17.77 -0.31
CA VAL A 88 -4.28 17.85 0.83
C VAL A 88 -4.35 16.47 1.48
N ASP A 89 -3.90 16.37 2.72
CA ASP A 89 -3.99 15.16 3.52
C ASP A 89 -5.07 15.32 4.58
N LEU A 90 -5.83 14.27 4.80
CA LEU A 90 -6.76 14.16 5.90
C LEU A 90 -6.04 13.51 7.10
N VAL A 91 -5.99 14.20 8.22
CA VAL A 91 -5.54 13.64 9.50
C VAL A 91 -6.76 13.41 10.37
N MET A 92 -7.16 12.15 10.51
CA MET A 92 -8.34 11.76 11.27
C MET A 92 -7.96 11.40 12.71
N LEU A 93 -8.51 12.16 13.66
CA LEU A 93 -8.30 11.93 15.09
C LEU A 93 -9.37 10.96 15.62
N HIS A 94 -8.93 9.83 16.14
CA HIS A 94 -9.79 8.77 16.67
C HIS A 94 -9.80 8.81 18.20
N GLU A 95 -10.88 9.35 18.76
CA GLU A 95 -11.19 9.28 20.19
C GLU A 95 -12.42 8.37 20.38
N GLY A 96 -12.24 7.18 20.97
CA GLY A 96 -13.33 6.23 21.24
C GLY A 96 -13.65 5.22 20.11
N ALA A 97 -14.67 4.35 20.36
CA ALA A 97 -14.92 3.12 19.60
C ALA A 97 -15.94 3.23 18.44
N HIS A 98 -16.34 4.42 18.00
CA HIS A 98 -17.44 4.58 17.03
C HIS A 98 -16.96 4.58 15.56
N SER A 99 -17.83 4.13 14.65
CA SER A 99 -17.58 4.14 13.21
C SER A 99 -17.39 5.57 12.69
N GLY A 100 -16.28 5.82 12.01
CA GLY A 100 -15.92 7.14 11.54
C GLY A 100 -16.58 7.53 10.21
N ARG A 101 -16.55 8.83 9.93
CA ARG A 101 -17.03 9.45 8.69
C ARG A 101 -15.87 9.82 7.77
N THR A 102 -14.84 8.99 7.77
CA THR A 102 -13.60 9.26 7.02
C THR A 102 -13.87 9.47 5.54
N ALA A 103 -14.74 8.65 4.94
CA ALA A 103 -15.11 8.79 3.53
C ALA A 103 -15.81 10.13 3.23
N GLU A 104 -16.71 10.62 4.12
CA GLU A 104 -17.37 11.92 3.94
C GLU A 104 -16.33 13.07 3.93
N TRP A 105 -15.31 12.98 4.78
CA TRP A 105 -14.22 13.95 4.82
C TRP A 105 -13.32 13.85 3.58
N MET A 106 -12.97 12.64 3.13
CA MET A 106 -12.18 12.44 1.92
C MET A 106 -12.84 13.11 0.70
N ASP A 107 -14.15 12.90 0.55
CA ASP A 107 -14.93 13.48 -0.56
C ASP A 107 -15.03 15.01 -0.44
N ALA A 108 -15.17 15.54 0.79
CA ALA A 108 -15.35 16.98 0.99
C ALA A 108 -14.08 17.80 0.70
N ILE A 109 -12.90 17.22 0.88
CA ILE A 109 -11.61 17.94 0.73
C ILE A 109 -10.77 17.42 -0.43
N ASP A 110 -11.26 16.42 -1.16
CA ASP A 110 -10.49 15.71 -2.21
C ASP A 110 -9.11 15.25 -1.67
N ALA A 111 -9.15 14.51 -0.55
CA ALA A 111 -7.94 14.12 0.15
C ALA A 111 -7.12 13.13 -0.66
N ALA A 112 -5.85 13.45 -0.89
CA ALA A 112 -4.90 12.54 -1.54
C ALA A 112 -4.59 11.33 -0.66
N ARG A 113 -4.56 11.52 0.67
CA ARG A 113 -4.21 10.48 1.66
C ARG A 113 -4.97 10.69 2.95
N VAL A 114 -5.16 9.59 3.70
CA VAL A 114 -5.70 9.58 5.05
C VAL A 114 -4.64 9.10 6.03
N ILE A 115 -4.45 9.83 7.13
CA ILE A 115 -3.52 9.50 8.21
C ILE A 115 -4.36 9.39 9.49
N ASN A 116 -4.56 8.18 9.96
CA ASN A 116 -5.33 7.93 11.17
C ASN A 116 -4.45 8.03 12.41
N ILE A 117 -4.91 8.78 13.40
CA ILE A 117 -4.25 9.00 14.68
C ILE A 117 -5.05 8.31 15.78
N TYR A 118 -4.59 7.13 16.18
CA TYR A 118 -5.17 6.32 17.26
C TYR A 118 -4.40 6.47 18.59
N ASN A 119 -3.10 6.77 18.49
CA ASN A 119 -2.18 6.82 19.62
C ASN A 119 -0.92 7.63 19.28
N ASP A 120 -0.03 7.74 20.23
CA ASP A 120 1.23 8.50 20.11
C ASP A 120 2.15 8.00 18.98
N ALA A 121 2.20 6.70 18.72
CA ALA A 121 3.00 6.15 17.62
C ALA A 121 2.51 6.64 16.25
N CYS A 122 1.18 6.91 16.12
CA CYS A 122 0.63 7.52 14.91
C CYS A 122 1.03 8.99 14.78
N VAL A 123 1.20 9.72 15.90
CA VAL A 123 1.73 11.09 15.88
C VAL A 123 3.21 11.10 15.47
N ASP A 124 3.99 10.11 15.89
CA ASP A 124 5.39 9.95 15.45
C ASP A 124 5.46 9.66 13.95
N ARG A 125 4.54 8.84 13.43
CA ARG A 125 4.38 8.64 11.97
C ARG A 125 4.09 9.96 11.25
N LEU A 126 3.14 10.74 11.74
CA LEU A 126 2.81 12.04 11.16
C LEU A 126 4.04 12.96 11.16
N ALA A 127 4.85 12.97 12.22
CA ALA A 127 6.09 13.74 12.28
C ALA A 127 7.10 13.28 11.21
N ARG A 128 7.26 11.96 10.98
CA ARG A 128 8.10 11.43 9.89
C ARG A 128 7.59 11.85 8.51
N ILE A 129 6.27 11.78 8.31
CA ILE A 129 5.64 12.18 7.04
C ILE A 129 5.88 13.67 6.76
N ILE A 130 5.73 14.53 7.76
CA ILE A 130 5.95 15.98 7.62
C ILE A 130 7.43 16.28 7.35
N SER A 131 8.33 15.61 8.04
CA SER A 131 9.78 15.82 7.91
C SER A 131 10.41 15.13 6.68
N GLY A 132 9.64 14.44 5.84
CA GLY A 132 10.17 13.67 4.71
C GLY A 132 11.03 12.46 5.10
N LYS A 133 10.91 12.00 6.36
CA LYS A 133 11.66 10.86 6.93
C LYS A 133 10.80 9.59 7.10
N SER A 134 9.66 9.53 6.43
CA SER A 134 8.80 8.36 6.42
C SER A 134 9.33 7.27 5.49
N ILE A 135 8.98 6.01 5.79
CA ILE A 135 9.32 4.84 4.97
C ILE A 135 8.04 4.27 4.37
N ALA A 136 8.02 4.12 3.04
CA ALA A 136 6.99 3.39 2.31
C ALA A 136 7.48 1.98 1.96
N LEU A 137 6.60 0.99 2.10
CA LEU A 137 6.86 -0.39 1.72
C LEU A 137 5.95 -0.80 0.57
N VAL A 138 6.53 -1.29 -0.52
CA VAL A 138 5.83 -1.77 -1.71
C VAL A 138 6.08 -3.26 -1.88
N LEU A 139 5.02 -4.06 -1.98
CA LEU A 139 5.06 -5.51 -2.05
C LEU A 139 4.53 -6.00 -3.40
N SER A 140 5.36 -6.67 -4.20
CA SER A 140 4.94 -7.22 -5.49
C SER A 140 3.98 -8.39 -5.34
N GLY A 141 3.21 -8.68 -6.38
CA GLY A 141 2.49 -9.94 -6.50
C GLY A 141 3.44 -11.12 -6.76
N GLY A 142 3.06 -12.31 -6.32
CA GLY A 142 3.91 -13.50 -6.50
C GLY A 142 3.30 -14.83 -6.05
N GLY A 143 1.99 -14.89 -5.76
CA GLY A 143 1.34 -16.10 -5.24
C GLY A 143 2.02 -16.57 -3.94
N ALA A 144 2.37 -17.86 -3.84
CA ALA A 144 3.04 -18.41 -2.65
C ALA A 144 4.45 -17.82 -2.40
N ARG A 145 5.13 -17.31 -3.42
CA ARG A 145 6.41 -16.61 -3.24
C ARG A 145 6.27 -15.35 -2.38
N ALA A 146 5.09 -14.75 -2.37
CA ALA A 146 4.79 -13.58 -1.58
C ALA A 146 4.84 -13.82 -0.05
N TYR A 147 4.95 -15.05 0.41
CA TYR A 147 5.26 -15.33 1.82
C TYR A 147 6.63 -14.74 2.24
N ALA A 148 7.54 -14.51 1.30
CA ALA A 148 8.78 -13.80 1.56
C ALA A 148 8.54 -12.38 2.10
N HIS A 149 7.43 -11.73 1.74
CA HIS A 149 7.07 -10.43 2.29
C HIS A 149 6.84 -10.46 3.80
N ILE A 150 6.33 -11.60 4.34
CA ILE A 150 6.15 -11.79 5.78
C ILE A 150 7.52 -11.77 6.48
N GLY A 151 8.50 -12.46 5.91
CA GLY A 151 9.89 -12.45 6.38
C GLY A 151 10.51 -11.05 6.28
N ALA A 152 10.23 -10.33 5.19
CA ALA A 152 10.71 -8.96 5.02
C ALA A 152 10.14 -8.01 6.08
N VAL A 153 8.84 -8.07 6.34
CA VAL A 153 8.19 -7.29 7.41
C VAL A 153 8.78 -7.63 8.78
N LYS A 154 9.04 -8.92 9.05
CA LYS A 154 9.70 -9.37 10.29
C LYS A 154 11.07 -8.73 10.45
N ALA A 155 11.93 -8.79 9.44
CA ALA A 155 13.26 -8.19 9.47
C ALA A 155 13.22 -6.67 9.70
N MET A 156 12.29 -5.96 9.04
CA MET A 156 12.09 -4.52 9.24
C MET A 156 11.65 -4.21 10.68
N ARG A 157 10.69 -4.96 11.22
CA ARG A 157 10.22 -4.78 12.61
C ARG A 157 11.32 -5.02 13.63
N GLU A 158 12.12 -6.08 13.47
CA GLU A 158 13.25 -6.39 14.36
C GLU A 158 14.37 -5.33 14.28
N ALA A 159 14.60 -4.75 13.10
CA ALA A 159 15.52 -3.65 12.94
C ALA A 159 14.99 -2.31 13.49
N GLY A 160 13.71 -2.25 13.91
CA GLY A 160 13.05 -1.00 14.31
C GLY A 160 12.76 -0.04 13.15
N ALA A 161 12.82 -0.51 11.89
CA ALA A 161 12.50 0.29 10.72
C ALA A 161 10.98 0.55 10.66
N PRO A 162 10.53 1.82 10.74
CA PRO A 162 9.11 2.12 10.71
C PRO A 162 8.53 1.88 9.31
N ILE A 163 7.30 1.38 9.26
CA ILE A 163 6.52 1.32 8.02
C ILE A 163 5.42 2.36 8.15
N ASP A 164 5.46 3.41 7.32
CA ASP A 164 4.56 4.56 7.41
C ASP A 164 3.49 4.56 6.33
N PHE A 165 3.80 3.97 5.18
CA PHE A 165 2.90 3.70 4.05
C PHE A 165 3.14 2.27 3.57
N ILE A 166 2.09 1.63 3.08
CA ILE A 166 2.24 0.29 2.52
C ILE A 166 1.27 0.07 1.36
N CYS A 167 1.74 -0.62 0.34
CA CYS A 167 0.88 -1.07 -0.76
C CYS A 167 1.36 -2.39 -1.34
N GLY A 168 0.55 -2.95 -2.20
CA GLY A 168 0.94 -4.15 -2.94
C GLY A 168 -0.04 -4.55 -4.03
N ALA A 169 0.34 -5.61 -4.74
CA ALA A 169 -0.48 -6.28 -5.75
C ALA A 169 -0.66 -7.76 -5.40
N SER A 170 -1.79 -8.35 -5.73
CA SER A 170 -2.06 -9.78 -5.54
C SER A 170 -1.80 -10.24 -4.09
N MET A 171 -1.09 -11.33 -3.89
CA MET A 171 -0.70 -11.79 -2.54
C MET A 171 0.15 -10.76 -1.77
N GLY A 172 0.92 -9.92 -2.45
CA GLY A 172 1.60 -8.78 -1.80
C GLY A 172 0.61 -7.79 -1.20
N ALA A 173 -0.55 -7.55 -1.84
CA ALA A 173 -1.63 -6.74 -1.28
C ALA A 173 -2.23 -7.36 -0.01
N VAL A 174 -2.37 -8.70 0.03
CA VAL A 174 -2.86 -9.41 1.23
C VAL A 174 -1.91 -9.22 2.40
N VAL A 175 -0.59 -9.41 2.20
CA VAL A 175 0.41 -9.19 3.25
C VAL A 175 0.44 -7.72 3.67
N ALA A 176 0.39 -6.79 2.70
CA ALA A 176 0.33 -5.35 2.98
C ALA A 176 -0.90 -4.99 3.82
N ALA A 177 -2.06 -5.58 3.54
CA ALA A 177 -3.29 -5.37 4.30
C ALA A 177 -3.16 -5.86 5.75
N CYS A 178 -2.51 -7.02 5.98
CA CYS A 178 -2.25 -7.51 7.34
C CYS A 178 -1.43 -6.50 8.16
N VAL A 179 -0.41 -5.90 7.54
CA VAL A 179 0.41 -4.87 8.19
C VAL A 179 -0.41 -3.60 8.43
N ALA A 180 -1.22 -3.18 7.45
CA ALA A 180 -2.05 -1.99 7.54
C ALA A 180 -3.18 -2.11 8.57
N MET A 181 -3.68 -3.32 8.83
CA MET A 181 -4.59 -3.64 9.94
C MET A 181 -3.95 -3.47 11.31
N GLY A 182 -2.62 -3.32 11.37
CA GLY A 182 -1.88 -3.23 12.62
C GLY A 182 -1.66 -4.57 13.33
N TRP A 183 -1.78 -5.70 12.60
CA TRP A 183 -1.57 -7.02 13.20
C TRP A 183 -0.11 -7.21 13.63
N SER A 184 0.07 -7.90 14.75
CA SER A 184 1.39 -8.34 15.17
C SER A 184 2.02 -9.30 14.14
N GLN A 185 3.31 -9.59 14.30
CA GLN A 185 3.96 -10.57 13.43
C GLN A 185 3.32 -11.95 13.58
N GLU A 186 3.02 -12.35 14.82
CA GLU A 186 2.40 -13.63 15.15
C GLU A 186 0.97 -13.73 14.62
N ASP A 187 0.14 -12.69 14.79
CA ASP A 187 -1.22 -12.66 14.23
C ASP A 187 -1.22 -12.78 12.71
N MET A 188 -0.32 -12.06 12.04
CA MET A 188 -0.20 -12.12 10.58
C MET A 188 0.21 -13.51 10.12
N GLU A 189 1.22 -14.12 10.74
CA GLU A 189 1.69 -15.46 10.40
C GLU A 189 0.59 -16.50 10.64
N THR A 190 -0.08 -16.45 11.79
CA THR A 190 -1.17 -17.37 12.12
C THR A 190 -2.30 -17.30 11.10
N ARG A 191 -2.80 -16.10 10.82
CA ARG A 191 -3.92 -15.89 9.89
C ARG A 191 -3.58 -16.27 8.45
N ILE A 192 -2.38 -15.96 7.98
CA ILE A 192 -1.93 -16.36 6.65
C ILE A 192 -1.79 -17.88 6.55
N ARG A 193 -1.25 -18.56 7.59
CA ARG A 193 -1.18 -20.01 7.63
C ARG A 193 -2.58 -20.64 7.58
N GLU A 194 -3.51 -20.15 8.38
CA GLU A 194 -4.91 -20.63 8.37
C GLU A 194 -5.56 -20.42 7.00
N ALA A 195 -5.37 -19.24 6.40
CA ALA A 195 -6.02 -18.90 5.15
C ALA A 195 -5.46 -19.63 3.93
N PHE A 196 -4.16 -19.90 3.87
CA PHE A 196 -3.51 -20.33 2.63
C PHE A 196 -2.69 -21.62 2.77
N VAL A 197 -2.14 -21.94 3.95
CA VAL A 197 -1.28 -23.12 4.14
C VAL A 197 -2.07 -24.35 4.61
N ALA A 198 -2.91 -24.16 5.63
CA ALA A 198 -3.67 -25.24 6.24
C ALA A 198 -4.72 -25.87 5.32
N SER A 199 -5.18 -25.13 4.32
CA SER A 199 -6.17 -25.62 3.37
C SER A 199 -5.97 -24.95 2.00
N ASN A 200 -6.25 -25.68 0.92
CA ASN A 200 -6.14 -25.13 -0.42
C ASN A 200 -7.19 -24.00 -0.65
N PRO A 201 -6.77 -22.74 -0.85
CA PRO A 201 -7.68 -21.63 -1.10
C PRO A 201 -8.42 -21.72 -2.43
N LEU A 202 -7.87 -22.49 -3.37
CA LEU A 202 -8.37 -22.67 -4.73
C LEU A 202 -9.03 -24.04 -4.93
N GLY A 203 -9.56 -24.66 -3.85
CA GLY A 203 -10.09 -26.01 -3.89
C GLY A 203 -11.56 -26.14 -4.31
N ASP A 204 -12.23 -25.04 -4.67
CA ASP A 204 -13.62 -25.00 -5.15
C ASP A 204 -13.70 -25.02 -6.69
N HIS A 205 -13.12 -26.08 -7.28
CA HIS A 205 -13.03 -26.26 -8.73
C HIS A 205 -14.41 -26.36 -9.40
N VAL A 206 -14.50 -25.79 -10.61
CA VAL A 206 -15.66 -25.85 -11.51
C VAL A 206 -15.24 -26.18 -12.93
N LEU A 207 -16.21 -26.53 -13.79
CA LEU A 207 -15.95 -26.59 -15.22
C LEU A 207 -15.52 -25.20 -15.71
N PRO A 208 -14.36 -25.07 -16.38
CA PRO A 208 -13.74 -23.78 -16.67
C PRO A 208 -14.43 -23.08 -17.86
N VAL A 209 -15.43 -22.27 -17.57
CA VAL A 209 -16.03 -21.35 -18.54
C VAL A 209 -15.38 -19.97 -18.43
N VAL A 210 -15.25 -19.44 -17.23
CA VAL A 210 -14.62 -18.15 -16.93
C VAL A 210 -13.34 -18.35 -16.12
N ALA A 211 -13.37 -19.27 -15.15
CA ALA A 211 -12.25 -19.56 -14.26
C ALA A 211 -12.29 -21.03 -13.80
N LEU A 212 -11.16 -21.54 -13.29
CA LEU A 212 -11.04 -22.90 -12.74
C LEU A 212 -11.73 -23.09 -11.39
N THR A 213 -11.99 -22.01 -10.67
CA THR A 213 -12.60 -22.03 -9.34
C THR A 213 -13.77 -21.06 -9.26
N ARG A 214 -14.68 -21.27 -8.32
CA ARG A 214 -15.78 -20.33 -8.02
C ARG A 214 -15.28 -19.07 -7.28
N GLY A 215 -14.20 -19.22 -6.51
CA GLY A 215 -13.67 -18.15 -5.67
C GLY A 215 -14.34 -18.03 -4.29
N GLY A 216 -15.38 -18.81 -3.99
CA GLY A 216 -16.12 -18.73 -2.74
C GLY A 216 -15.23 -19.00 -1.52
N ARG A 217 -14.33 -19.98 -1.61
CA ARG A 217 -13.37 -20.26 -0.51
C ARG A 217 -12.44 -19.08 -0.23
N VAL A 218 -12.05 -18.34 -1.24
CA VAL A 218 -11.22 -17.13 -1.08
C VAL A 218 -12.05 -16.04 -0.43
N GLU A 219 -13.29 -15.82 -0.88
CA GLU A 219 -14.20 -14.82 -0.33
C GLU A 219 -14.49 -15.09 1.16
N ASP A 220 -14.82 -16.33 1.53
CA ASP A 220 -15.05 -16.73 2.92
C ASP A 220 -13.83 -16.42 3.83
N ARG A 221 -12.61 -16.60 3.31
CA ARG A 221 -11.39 -16.31 4.05
C ARG A 221 -11.14 -14.82 4.19
N LEU A 222 -11.31 -14.08 3.10
CA LEU A 222 -11.20 -12.62 3.15
C LEU A 222 -12.22 -12.03 4.12
N GLU A 223 -13.45 -12.55 4.12
CA GLU A 223 -14.48 -12.13 5.08
C GLU A 223 -14.10 -12.51 6.52
N ARG A 224 -13.66 -13.74 6.75
CA ARG A 224 -13.27 -14.21 8.09
C ARG A 224 -12.13 -13.42 8.71
N HIS A 225 -11.11 -13.06 7.92
CA HIS A 225 -9.90 -12.41 8.44
C HIS A 225 -9.97 -10.89 8.41
N PHE A 226 -10.59 -10.29 7.40
CA PHE A 226 -10.63 -8.84 7.23
C PHE A 226 -11.99 -8.23 7.58
N GLY A 227 -13.07 -9.04 7.63
CA GLY A 227 -14.42 -8.59 8.00
C GLY A 227 -14.90 -7.40 7.17
N ASP A 228 -15.45 -6.41 7.87
CA ASP A 228 -15.98 -5.18 7.28
C ASP A 228 -14.98 -4.00 7.41
N ALA A 229 -13.69 -4.28 7.49
CA ALA A 229 -12.67 -3.25 7.54
C ALA A 229 -12.71 -2.36 6.29
N LEU A 230 -12.67 -1.04 6.51
CA LEU A 230 -12.58 -0.04 5.45
C LEU A 230 -11.14 0.41 5.32
N ILE A 231 -10.66 0.55 4.07
CA ILE A 231 -9.27 0.93 3.76
C ILE A 231 -8.92 2.27 4.40
N GLU A 232 -9.81 3.25 4.31
CA GLU A 232 -9.62 4.59 4.86
C GLU A 232 -9.58 4.65 6.39
N ASN A 233 -9.94 3.55 7.06
CA ASN A 233 -9.89 3.43 8.52
C ASN A 233 -8.74 2.55 9.03
N LEU A 234 -7.84 2.10 8.16
CA LEU A 234 -6.70 1.27 8.55
C LEU A 234 -5.69 2.04 9.41
N SER A 235 -4.90 1.30 10.18
CA SER A 235 -3.87 1.88 11.04
C SER A 235 -2.74 2.56 10.25
N LEU A 236 -2.44 2.06 9.05
CA LEU A 236 -1.49 2.64 8.11
C LEU A 236 -2.21 3.12 6.85
N PRO A 237 -1.76 4.22 6.24
CA PRO A 237 -2.11 4.54 4.87
C PRO A 237 -1.78 3.37 3.94
N PHE A 238 -2.79 2.85 3.28
CA PHE A 238 -2.73 1.64 2.46
C PHE A 238 -3.43 1.86 1.13
N PHE A 239 -2.91 1.26 0.10
CA PHE A 239 -3.65 0.96 -1.13
C PHE A 239 -3.22 -0.38 -1.71
N CYS A 240 -4.09 -0.98 -2.49
CA CYS A 240 -3.72 -2.07 -3.37
C CYS A 240 -4.20 -1.79 -4.80
N VAL A 241 -3.71 -2.58 -5.74
CA VAL A 241 -4.05 -2.40 -7.15
C VAL A 241 -4.69 -3.64 -7.73
N SER A 242 -5.63 -3.42 -8.64
CA SER A 242 -6.13 -4.41 -9.60
C SER A 242 -6.01 -3.86 -11.01
N SER A 243 -6.23 -4.70 -12.00
CA SER A 243 -6.18 -4.34 -13.41
C SER A 243 -7.58 -4.29 -14.00
N ASP A 244 -8.00 -3.13 -14.49
CA ASP A 244 -9.22 -2.99 -15.27
C ASP A 244 -8.94 -3.37 -16.73
N ILE A 245 -9.41 -4.54 -17.15
CA ILE A 245 -9.16 -5.06 -18.49
C ILE A 245 -10.11 -4.50 -19.54
N VAL A 246 -11.17 -3.78 -19.15
CA VAL A 246 -12.03 -3.05 -20.09
C VAL A 246 -11.30 -1.82 -20.61
N ASN A 247 -10.67 -1.07 -19.70
CA ASN A 247 -10.00 0.18 -20.04
C ASN A 247 -8.48 0.03 -20.21
N GLY A 248 -7.90 -1.11 -19.87
CA GLY A 248 -6.45 -1.36 -19.92
C GLY A 248 -5.66 -0.55 -18.89
N THR A 249 -6.26 -0.20 -17.76
CA THR A 249 -5.70 0.69 -16.75
C THR A 249 -5.54 0.01 -15.39
N VAL A 250 -4.73 0.63 -14.52
CA VAL A 250 -4.63 0.23 -13.11
C VAL A 250 -5.78 0.84 -12.33
N ARG A 251 -6.49 0.01 -11.57
CA ARG A 251 -7.45 0.45 -10.56
C ARG A 251 -6.76 0.52 -9.21
N ILE A 252 -6.69 1.70 -8.61
CA ILE A 252 -6.15 1.93 -7.27
C ILE A 252 -7.29 1.83 -6.26
N HIS A 253 -7.13 0.95 -5.28
CA HIS A 253 -8.07 0.78 -4.18
C HIS A 253 -7.47 1.40 -2.91
N ASN A 254 -7.83 2.63 -2.62
CA ASN A 254 -7.38 3.40 -1.45
C ASN A 254 -8.52 3.76 -0.49
N ARG A 255 -9.72 3.29 -0.74
CA ARG A 255 -10.93 3.44 0.08
C ARG A 255 -11.93 2.33 -0.17
N GLY A 256 -12.93 2.24 0.72
CA GLY A 256 -13.99 1.23 0.65
C GLY A 256 -13.62 -0.08 1.33
N MET A 257 -14.41 -1.12 1.05
CA MET A 257 -14.29 -2.41 1.71
C MET A 257 -12.96 -3.10 1.37
N LEU A 258 -12.12 -3.35 2.38
CA LEU A 258 -10.80 -3.94 2.20
C LEU A 258 -10.88 -5.32 1.53
N ARG A 259 -11.78 -6.21 2.00
CA ARG A 259 -11.93 -7.56 1.44
C ARG A 259 -12.30 -7.54 -0.05
N THR A 260 -13.12 -6.58 -0.49
CA THR A 260 -13.49 -6.43 -1.92
C THR A 260 -12.30 -5.97 -2.75
N ALA A 261 -11.54 -5.02 -2.26
CA ALA A 261 -10.32 -4.55 -2.92
C ALA A 261 -9.28 -5.68 -3.04
N LEU A 262 -9.06 -6.45 -1.97
CA LEU A 262 -8.17 -7.61 -1.99
C LEU A 262 -8.68 -8.69 -2.95
N ARG A 263 -10.00 -8.98 -2.96
CA ARG A 263 -10.61 -9.94 -3.88
C ARG A 263 -10.34 -9.57 -5.35
N ALA A 264 -10.44 -8.29 -5.69
CA ALA A 264 -10.10 -7.79 -7.02
C ALA A 264 -8.59 -7.92 -7.32
N SER A 265 -7.75 -7.55 -6.35
CA SER A 265 -6.28 -7.58 -6.49
C SER A 265 -5.71 -8.99 -6.70
N ILE A 266 -6.39 -10.03 -6.19
CA ILE A 266 -5.97 -11.45 -6.33
C ILE A 266 -6.76 -12.21 -7.39
N ALA A 267 -7.60 -11.56 -8.18
CA ALA A 267 -8.44 -12.20 -9.20
C ALA A 267 -7.62 -12.67 -10.41
N LEU A 268 -6.80 -13.69 -10.21
CA LEU A 268 -5.87 -14.20 -11.21
C LEU A 268 -6.61 -14.76 -12.42
N PRO A 269 -6.42 -14.20 -13.64
CA PRO A 269 -7.15 -14.62 -14.84
C PRO A 269 -7.09 -16.14 -15.08
N GLY A 270 -8.24 -16.72 -15.37
CA GLY A 270 -8.38 -18.17 -15.59
C GLY A 270 -8.38 -19.03 -14.31
N ILE A 271 -7.96 -18.51 -13.17
CA ILE A 271 -7.97 -19.22 -11.86
C ILE A 271 -9.13 -18.77 -10.99
N LEU A 272 -9.27 -17.45 -10.80
CA LEU A 272 -10.38 -16.86 -10.07
C LEU A 272 -11.26 -16.03 -11.00
N PRO A 273 -12.57 -16.00 -10.79
CA PRO A 273 -13.44 -15.11 -11.55
C PRO A 273 -13.05 -13.65 -11.36
N PRO A 274 -13.14 -12.82 -12.41
CA PRO A 274 -12.94 -11.38 -12.29
C PRO A 274 -14.00 -10.75 -11.37
N VAL A 275 -13.70 -9.57 -10.84
CA VAL A 275 -14.63 -8.78 -10.03
C VAL A 275 -15.23 -7.69 -10.92
N ILE A 276 -16.56 -7.56 -10.88
CA ILE A 276 -17.28 -6.52 -11.59
C ILE A 276 -17.48 -5.32 -10.65
N ASP A 277 -17.05 -4.13 -11.07
CA ASP A 277 -17.21 -2.88 -10.34
C ASP A 277 -17.75 -1.82 -11.32
N ASP A 278 -19.06 -1.55 -11.24
CA ASP A 278 -19.82 -0.72 -12.19
C ASP A 278 -19.58 -1.18 -13.65
N HIS A 279 -18.78 -0.42 -14.40
CA HIS A 279 -18.43 -0.68 -15.81
C HIS A 279 -17.02 -1.27 -15.99
N ALA A 280 -16.32 -1.58 -14.89
CA ALA A 280 -14.98 -2.14 -14.90
C ALA A 280 -15.00 -3.66 -14.69
N LEU A 281 -14.12 -4.36 -15.38
CA LEU A 281 -13.86 -5.78 -15.18
C LEU A 281 -12.46 -5.92 -14.57
N LEU A 282 -12.43 -6.17 -13.25
CA LEU A 282 -11.21 -6.16 -12.46
C LEU A 282 -10.62 -7.56 -12.36
N VAL A 283 -9.34 -7.65 -12.67
CA VAL A 283 -8.52 -8.84 -12.51
C VAL A 283 -7.29 -8.52 -11.67
N ASP A 284 -6.46 -9.54 -11.39
CA ASP A 284 -5.25 -9.41 -10.57
C ASP A 284 -4.37 -8.21 -10.99
N GLY A 285 -3.84 -7.51 -10.00
CA GLY A 285 -2.98 -6.35 -10.21
C GLY A 285 -1.74 -6.67 -11.05
N ALA A 286 -1.27 -7.91 -10.99
CA ALA A 286 -0.10 -8.36 -11.75
C ALA A 286 -0.24 -8.22 -13.28
N VAL A 287 -1.46 -8.13 -13.81
CA VAL A 287 -1.71 -8.01 -15.25
C VAL A 287 -1.20 -6.67 -15.81
N VAL A 288 -1.45 -5.55 -15.13
CA VAL A 288 -1.02 -4.22 -15.58
C VAL A 288 0.13 -3.67 -14.73
N ASN A 289 0.04 -3.77 -13.40
CA ASN A 289 1.06 -3.25 -12.49
C ASN A 289 1.29 -4.19 -11.30
N ASN A 290 2.21 -5.13 -11.47
CA ASN A 290 2.54 -6.11 -10.41
C ASN A 290 3.32 -5.50 -9.23
N PHE A 291 3.91 -4.31 -9.41
CA PHE A 291 4.79 -3.70 -8.43
C PHE A 291 4.60 -2.18 -8.42
N PRO A 292 3.58 -1.67 -7.69
CA PRO A 292 3.07 -0.30 -7.82
C PRO A 292 3.95 0.76 -7.14
N THR A 293 5.26 0.72 -7.37
CA THR A 293 6.24 1.70 -6.88
C THR A 293 6.04 3.07 -7.51
N ASP A 294 5.69 3.11 -8.78
CA ASP A 294 5.34 4.32 -9.53
C ASP A 294 4.19 5.09 -8.87
N ILE A 295 3.15 4.37 -8.44
CA ILE A 295 2.01 4.96 -7.72
C ILE A 295 2.46 5.43 -6.33
N MET A 296 3.23 4.59 -5.60
CA MET A 296 3.71 4.96 -4.27
C MET A 296 4.55 6.24 -4.31
N THR A 297 5.43 6.42 -5.28
CA THR A 297 6.29 7.61 -5.40
C THR A 297 5.50 8.90 -5.67
N THR A 298 4.29 8.82 -6.21
CA THR A 298 3.40 9.98 -6.35
C THR A 298 2.75 10.38 -5.02
N LEU A 299 2.50 9.40 -4.14
CA LEU A 299 1.80 9.59 -2.87
C LEU A 299 2.73 9.79 -1.68
N HIS A 300 3.98 9.40 -1.79
CA HIS A 300 4.95 9.36 -0.70
C HIS A 300 6.24 10.10 -1.10
N ARG A 301 6.79 10.90 -0.17
CA ARG A 301 8.00 11.72 -0.39
C ARG A 301 9.17 11.37 0.55
N GLY A 302 9.13 10.21 1.17
CA GLY A 302 10.23 9.67 1.98
C GLY A 302 10.92 8.53 1.25
N LEU A 303 11.63 7.71 2.00
CA LEU A 303 12.33 6.54 1.50
C LEU A 303 11.34 5.44 1.09
N THR A 304 11.45 4.92 -0.12
CA THR A 304 10.64 3.81 -0.61
C THR A 304 11.46 2.52 -0.64
N ILE A 305 10.98 1.50 0.08
CA ILE A 305 11.53 0.14 0.06
C ILE A 305 10.59 -0.73 -0.76
N GLY A 306 11.12 -1.38 -1.76
CA GLY A 306 10.38 -2.31 -2.60
C GLY A 306 10.84 -3.75 -2.38
N VAL A 307 9.91 -4.67 -2.12
CA VAL A 307 10.18 -6.10 -2.05
C VAL A 307 9.55 -6.76 -3.27
N ASP A 308 10.37 -7.23 -4.18
CA ASP A 308 9.94 -7.85 -5.43
C ASP A 308 10.26 -9.35 -5.43
N VAL A 309 9.20 -10.17 -5.38
CA VAL A 309 9.26 -11.64 -5.45
C VAL A 309 8.84 -12.15 -6.83
N ALA A 310 8.58 -11.24 -7.78
CA ALA A 310 8.29 -11.63 -9.15
C ALA A 310 9.56 -12.18 -9.79
N ARG A 311 9.52 -13.44 -10.22
CA ARG A 311 10.56 -14.03 -11.04
C ARG A 311 10.27 -13.76 -12.51
N GLU A 312 11.28 -13.42 -13.25
CA GLU A 312 11.30 -13.70 -14.68
C GLU A 312 11.35 -15.22 -14.83
N GLY A 313 10.17 -15.84 -14.82
CA GLY A 313 10.06 -17.28 -15.00
C GLY A 313 10.57 -17.65 -16.38
N VAL A 314 11.56 -18.53 -16.46
CA VAL A 314 11.86 -19.25 -17.69
C VAL A 314 10.62 -20.08 -17.98
N ILE A 315 9.93 -19.78 -19.09
CA ILE A 315 8.88 -20.67 -19.59
C ILE A 315 9.58 -21.93 -20.02
N ASP A 316 9.15 -23.06 -19.49
CA ASP A 316 9.57 -24.35 -20.03
C ASP A 316 8.99 -24.50 -21.44
N ILE A 317 9.82 -24.17 -22.43
CA ILE A 317 9.45 -24.22 -23.85
C ILE A 317 9.12 -25.66 -24.27
N GLU A 318 9.75 -26.65 -23.62
CA GLU A 318 9.52 -28.06 -23.93
C GLU A 318 8.08 -28.49 -23.59
N ALA A 319 7.50 -27.94 -22.53
CA ALA A 319 6.08 -28.21 -22.19
C ALA A 319 5.10 -27.74 -23.29
N PHE A 320 5.52 -26.85 -24.18
CA PHE A 320 4.71 -26.35 -25.31
C PHE A 320 5.08 -26.98 -26.66
N ARG A 321 6.19 -27.72 -26.74
CA ARG A 321 6.62 -28.37 -28.00
C ARG A 321 5.73 -29.53 -28.39
N ASN A 322 5.30 -30.30 -27.39
CA ASN A 322 4.37 -31.44 -27.59
C ASN A 322 3.29 -31.42 -26.50
N PRO A 323 2.33 -30.45 -26.56
CA PRO A 323 1.34 -30.33 -25.51
C PRO A 323 0.46 -31.60 -25.44
N PRO A 324 0.29 -32.19 -24.25
CA PRO A 324 -0.62 -33.29 -24.07
C PRO A 324 -2.06 -32.85 -24.34
N GLY A 325 -2.88 -33.77 -24.88
CA GLY A 325 -4.30 -33.50 -24.99
C GLY A 325 -4.95 -33.33 -23.60
N PHE A 326 -6.07 -32.59 -23.54
CA PHE A 326 -6.75 -32.22 -22.28
C PHE A 326 -7.00 -33.46 -21.36
N PHE A 327 -7.50 -34.55 -21.89
CA PHE A 327 -7.75 -35.75 -21.11
C PHE A 327 -6.46 -36.46 -20.64
N SER A 328 -5.42 -36.43 -21.46
CA SER A 328 -4.10 -36.95 -21.09
C SER A 328 -3.45 -36.12 -19.99
N TRP A 329 -3.62 -34.81 -20.06
CA TRP A 329 -3.15 -33.89 -18.98
C TRP A 329 -3.84 -34.20 -17.65
N ILE A 330 -5.17 -34.32 -17.64
CA ILE A 330 -5.95 -34.65 -16.45
C ILE A 330 -5.55 -36.00 -15.88
N ALA A 331 -5.37 -37.00 -16.74
CA ALA A 331 -4.99 -38.34 -16.30
C ALA A 331 -3.60 -38.37 -15.62
N SER A 332 -2.66 -37.56 -16.10
CA SER A 332 -1.29 -37.51 -15.57
C SER A 332 -1.08 -36.52 -14.40
N HIS A 333 -1.84 -35.44 -14.33
CA HIS A 333 -1.63 -34.36 -13.36
C HIS A 333 -2.84 -34.06 -12.45
N GLY A 334 -3.99 -34.73 -12.71
CA GLY A 334 -5.24 -34.51 -11.99
C GLY A 334 -5.91 -33.16 -12.33
N PHE A 335 -7.13 -32.99 -11.83
CA PHE A 335 -7.91 -31.76 -12.02
C PHE A 335 -7.35 -30.54 -11.28
N THR A 336 -6.43 -30.73 -10.35
CA THR A 336 -5.89 -29.67 -9.50
C THR A 336 -4.69 -28.94 -10.10
N ALA A 337 -4.01 -29.55 -11.08
CA ALA A 337 -2.89 -28.93 -11.77
C ALA A 337 -3.39 -27.90 -12.81
N ALA A 338 -2.80 -26.70 -12.83
CA ALA A 338 -3.13 -25.72 -13.84
C ALA A 338 -2.57 -26.18 -15.20
N PRO A 339 -3.39 -26.22 -16.26
CA PRO A 339 -2.89 -26.53 -17.60
C PRO A 339 -1.84 -25.50 -18.07
N PRO A 340 -0.89 -25.88 -18.95
CA PRO A 340 0.14 -24.96 -19.47
C PRO A 340 -0.40 -23.67 -20.09
N ILE A 341 -1.61 -23.70 -20.64
CA ILE A 341 -2.29 -22.52 -21.19
C ILE A 341 -2.44 -21.40 -20.15
N ILE A 342 -2.65 -21.75 -18.87
CA ILE A 342 -2.75 -20.74 -17.79
C ILE A 342 -1.41 -20.05 -17.56
N SER A 343 -0.32 -20.81 -17.55
CA SER A 343 1.03 -20.25 -17.45
C SER A 343 1.35 -19.36 -18.64
N LEU A 344 0.93 -19.73 -19.85
CA LEU A 344 1.10 -18.91 -21.04
C LEU A 344 0.28 -17.61 -20.97
N LEU A 345 -0.99 -17.69 -20.59
CA LEU A 345 -1.85 -16.53 -20.42
C LEU A 345 -1.32 -15.59 -19.34
N MET A 346 -0.89 -16.15 -18.20
CA MET A 346 -0.28 -15.37 -17.13
C MET A 346 1.00 -14.68 -17.59
N ARG A 347 1.88 -15.39 -18.30
CA ARG A 347 3.11 -14.81 -18.82
C ARG A 347 2.84 -13.74 -19.87
N SER A 348 1.93 -13.97 -20.78
CA SER A 348 1.55 -12.96 -21.77
C SER A 348 0.93 -11.71 -21.16
N ALA A 349 0.12 -11.88 -20.11
CA ALA A 349 -0.49 -10.77 -19.37
C ALA A 349 0.53 -10.01 -18.49
N THR A 350 1.52 -10.72 -17.92
CA THR A 350 2.52 -10.15 -17.00
C THR A 350 3.90 -9.93 -17.66
N ALA A 351 4.02 -10.15 -18.98
CA ALA A 351 5.27 -9.91 -19.69
C ALA A 351 5.67 -8.44 -19.60
N ARG A 352 6.64 -8.17 -18.76
CA ARG A 352 7.15 -6.82 -18.51
C ARG A 352 7.74 -6.27 -19.82
N ARG A 353 7.22 -5.13 -20.28
CA ARG A 353 7.97 -4.33 -21.25
C ARG A 353 9.20 -3.80 -20.53
N VAL A 354 10.36 -4.32 -20.87
CA VAL A 354 11.64 -3.74 -20.43
C VAL A 354 11.79 -2.41 -21.15
N SER A 355 11.32 -1.35 -20.51
CA SER A 355 11.65 0.01 -20.93
C SER A 355 12.99 0.35 -20.29
N LEU A 356 14.00 0.59 -21.11
CA LEU A 356 15.36 0.95 -20.68
C LEU A 356 15.43 2.31 -19.94
N ASP A 357 14.34 3.09 -19.98
CA ASP A 357 14.27 4.45 -19.43
C ASP A 357 13.42 4.57 -18.15
N MET A 358 13.01 3.47 -17.53
CA MET A 358 12.27 3.56 -16.27
C MET A 358 13.22 3.96 -15.12
N PRO A 359 12.92 5.04 -14.36
CA PRO A 359 13.65 5.35 -13.14
C PRO A 359 13.58 4.17 -12.18
N ARG A 360 14.56 4.05 -11.30
CA ARG A 360 14.60 2.97 -10.30
C ARG A 360 13.25 2.91 -9.58
N PRO A 361 12.60 1.75 -9.54
CA PRO A 361 11.22 1.65 -9.04
C PRO A 361 11.09 1.89 -7.53
N ALA A 362 12.18 1.84 -6.76
CA ALA A 362 12.26 2.15 -5.33
C ALA A 362 13.70 2.55 -4.96
N ASP A 363 13.86 3.27 -3.83
CA ASP A 363 15.18 3.68 -3.33
C ASP A 363 16.00 2.48 -2.86
N ILE A 364 15.35 1.53 -2.18
CA ILE A 364 15.94 0.26 -1.77
C ILE A 364 15.12 -0.88 -2.38
N MET A 365 15.76 -1.68 -3.23
CA MET A 365 15.15 -2.85 -3.86
C MET A 365 15.61 -4.12 -3.16
N ILE A 366 14.65 -4.95 -2.73
CA ILE A 366 14.88 -6.23 -2.09
C ILE A 366 14.25 -7.30 -2.98
N ALA A 367 15.05 -8.23 -3.47
CA ALA A 367 14.62 -9.30 -4.36
C ALA A 367 14.95 -10.67 -3.75
N PRO A 368 14.10 -11.21 -2.85
CA PRO A 368 14.30 -12.54 -2.29
C PRO A 368 14.35 -13.59 -3.40
N PRO A 369 15.34 -14.49 -3.40
CA PRO A 369 15.52 -15.46 -4.49
C PRO A 369 14.41 -16.51 -4.54
N VAL A 370 13.83 -16.90 -3.40
CA VAL A 370 12.74 -17.89 -3.23
C VAL A 370 12.89 -19.11 -4.17
N PRO A 371 14.02 -19.84 -4.14
CA PRO A 371 14.28 -20.90 -5.08
C PRO A 371 13.29 -22.06 -4.89
N GLY A 372 12.82 -22.64 -6.01
CA GLY A 372 11.92 -23.79 -5.99
C GLY A 372 10.48 -23.51 -5.53
N VAL A 373 10.14 -22.25 -5.21
CA VAL A 373 8.77 -21.90 -4.84
C VAL A 373 7.99 -21.46 -6.07
N GLU A 374 7.00 -22.24 -6.45
CA GLU A 374 6.07 -21.91 -7.53
C GLU A 374 4.90 -21.03 -7.03
N LEU A 375 4.14 -20.44 -7.97
CA LEU A 375 3.02 -19.53 -7.64
C LEU A 375 1.95 -20.15 -6.72
N ARG A 376 1.79 -21.47 -6.74
CA ARG A 376 0.75 -22.21 -6.03
C ARG A 376 1.29 -23.15 -4.96
N ASP A 377 2.57 -23.08 -4.62
CA ASP A 377 3.21 -23.93 -3.62
C ASP A 377 2.97 -23.42 -2.20
N TRP A 378 1.70 -23.41 -1.80
CA TRP A 378 1.29 -22.93 -0.49
C TRP A 378 2.00 -23.59 0.69
N LYS A 379 2.55 -24.80 0.49
CA LYS A 379 3.30 -25.54 1.52
C LYS A 379 4.74 -25.04 1.73
N MET A 380 5.28 -24.25 0.79
CA MET A 380 6.64 -23.71 0.85
C MET A 380 6.74 -22.41 1.68
N TYR A 381 5.83 -22.26 2.63
CA TYR A 381 5.71 -21.09 3.49
C TYR A 381 7.02 -20.78 4.23
N GLU A 382 7.58 -21.77 4.97
CA GLU A 382 8.76 -21.57 5.81
C GLU A 382 9.97 -21.15 4.99
N THR A 383 10.18 -21.79 3.84
CA THR A 383 11.29 -21.47 2.94
C THR A 383 11.19 -20.04 2.43
N ALA A 384 10.00 -19.64 1.96
CA ALA A 384 9.81 -18.28 1.42
C ALA A 384 9.96 -17.21 2.51
N VAL A 385 9.39 -17.43 3.71
CA VAL A 385 9.54 -16.51 4.85
C VAL A 385 11.00 -16.36 5.25
N ALA A 386 11.74 -17.48 5.35
CA ALA A 386 13.17 -17.46 5.71
C ALA A 386 14.02 -16.69 4.70
N ASP A 387 13.78 -16.90 3.40
CA ASP A 387 14.48 -16.18 2.34
C ASP A 387 14.17 -14.68 2.36
N GLY A 388 12.91 -14.32 2.53
CA GLY A 388 12.50 -12.92 2.67
C GLY A 388 13.15 -12.23 3.84
N TYR A 389 13.17 -12.90 5.00
CA TYR A 389 13.83 -12.39 6.22
C TYR A 389 15.33 -12.18 5.99
N LYS A 390 16.03 -13.20 5.52
CA LYS A 390 17.49 -13.17 5.30
C LYS A 390 17.87 -12.06 4.31
N THR A 391 17.19 -12.00 3.17
CA THR A 391 17.49 -11.02 2.12
C THR A 391 17.21 -9.60 2.58
N THR A 392 16.11 -9.39 3.31
CA THR A 392 15.75 -8.06 3.84
C THR A 392 16.73 -7.61 4.92
N LYS A 393 17.15 -8.51 5.80
CA LYS A 393 18.14 -8.19 6.81
C LYS A 393 19.46 -7.74 6.18
N ALA A 394 19.95 -8.46 5.17
CA ALA A 394 21.16 -8.06 4.41
C ALA A 394 20.98 -6.69 3.75
N ALA A 395 19.82 -6.44 3.12
CA ALA A 395 19.54 -5.15 2.49
C ALA A 395 19.47 -4.00 3.50
N ILE A 396 18.96 -4.22 4.72
CA ILE A 396 18.98 -3.23 5.79
C ILE A 396 20.42 -2.92 6.22
N ASP A 397 21.26 -3.95 6.38
CA ASP A 397 22.67 -3.78 6.75
C ASP A 397 23.44 -3.00 5.67
N GLU A 398 23.25 -3.34 4.38
CA GLU A 398 23.84 -2.65 3.24
C GLU A 398 23.41 -1.18 3.13
N ASN A 399 22.16 -0.87 3.47
CA ASN A 399 21.60 0.48 3.38
C ASN A 399 21.49 1.19 4.73
N TRP A 400 22.26 0.72 5.73
CA TRP A 400 22.19 1.24 7.09
C TRP A 400 22.40 2.75 7.19
N ALA A 401 23.28 3.31 6.38
CA ALA A 401 23.55 4.76 6.37
C ALA A 401 22.30 5.60 6.07
N ALA A 402 21.41 5.13 5.20
CA ALA A 402 20.15 5.80 4.88
C ALA A 402 19.07 5.54 5.93
N LEU A 403 19.04 4.36 6.52
CA LEU A 403 18.00 3.92 7.44
C LEU A 403 18.27 4.33 8.90
N ALA A 404 19.52 4.30 9.35
CA ALA A 404 19.90 4.57 10.74
C ALA A 404 19.37 5.91 11.29
N PRO A 405 19.39 7.04 10.56
CA PRO A 405 18.86 8.30 11.06
C PRO A 405 17.34 8.22 11.37
N ILE A 406 16.61 7.46 10.56
CA ILE A 406 15.15 7.26 10.72
C ILE A 406 14.87 6.32 11.90
N ILE A 407 15.54 5.17 11.93
CA ILE A 407 15.38 4.13 12.96
C ILE A 407 15.76 4.68 14.34
N SER A 408 16.92 5.33 14.45
CA SER A 408 17.41 5.88 15.72
C SER A 408 16.52 6.99 16.27
N ALA A 409 15.90 7.77 15.41
CA ALA A 409 14.95 8.81 15.81
C ALA A 409 13.59 8.21 16.22
N ALA A 410 13.13 7.16 15.53
CA ALA A 410 11.87 6.47 15.82
C ALA A 410 11.91 5.73 17.19
N GLY A 411 13.06 5.22 17.58
CA GLY A 411 13.27 4.52 18.86
C GLY A 411 13.41 5.43 20.10
N ARG A 412 13.54 6.74 19.92
CA ARG A 412 13.61 7.68 21.05
C ARG A 412 12.19 7.92 21.60
N LYS A 413 11.91 7.41 22.80
CA LYS A 413 10.73 7.86 23.56
C LYS A 413 10.97 9.31 23.97
N LEU A 414 10.18 10.24 23.41
CA LEU A 414 10.15 11.64 23.76
C LEU A 414 9.31 11.88 25.02
#